data_451603a085eb9f6d4b515398c78641fc
#
_entry.id   451603a085eb9f6d4b515398c78641fc
#
_cell.length_a   1.000
_cell.length_b   1.000
_cell.length_c   1.000
_cell.angle_alpha   90.00
_cell.angle_beta   90.00
_cell.angle_gamma   90.00
#
_symmetry.space_group_name_H-M   'P 1'
#
loop_
_entity.id
_entity.type
_entity.pdbx_description
1 polymer ?
#
loop_
_entity_poly.entity_id
_entity_poly.type
_entity_poly.pdbx_seq_one_letter_code
_entity_poly.pdbx_strand_id
1 'polypeptide(L)'
;MILALILAAAATTPPADAGKPKGSLSVEADEAGEEAPTPLPQGDERKAIGDYIRDNSSEIRECYATRLRERPTLTGKVVTRFEIGPNGHVIGAMADGIADKELIRCIVTAVRKFEFEKPASGGKLRVAFPFKFEPAPR
;
A
#
# COMPACT_ATOMS: atom_id res chain seq x y z
N MET A 1 61.54 13.16 -17.17
CA MET A 1 60.96 13.24 -17.03
C MET A 1 59.76 12.95 -16.78
N ILE A 2 58.96 12.80 -16.54
CA ILE A 2 57.81 12.47 -16.38
C ILE A 2 56.93 12.76 -15.64
N LEU A 3 56.12 12.82 -15.60
CA LEU A 3 55.26 13.12 -14.94
C LEU A 3 54.13 12.50 -14.84
N ALA A 4 53.65 12.20 -14.27
CA ALA A 4 52.63 11.53 -14.05
C ALA A 4 51.55 12.16 -13.61
N LEU A 5 50.81 12.15 -13.92
CA LEU A 5 49.81 12.71 -13.51
C LEU A 5 48.82 12.00 -13.11
N ILE A 6 48.27 11.98 -12.46
CA ILE A 6 47.27 11.40 -11.94
C ILE A 6 46.17 11.92 -11.78
N LEU A 7 45.40 11.60 -11.88
CA LEU A 7 44.29 12.03 -11.75
C LEU A 7 43.41 11.43 -10.98
N ALA A 8 42.88 11.63 -10.44
CA ALA A 8 42.11 11.20 -9.60
C ALA A 8 40.79 11.21 -9.84
N ALA A 9 40.26 10.49 -9.85
CA ALA A 9 39.01 10.52 -10.12
C ALA A 9 38.21 10.62 -9.10
N ALA A 10 37.44 11.06 -9.07
CA ALA A 10 36.65 11.29 -8.11
C ALA A 10 35.54 10.57 -8.02
N ALA A 11 35.18 10.07 -7.55
CA ALA A 11 34.15 9.38 -7.40
C ALA A 11 33.07 9.86 -6.89
N THR A 12 32.37 9.98 -6.91
CA THR A 12 31.35 10.48 -6.49
C THR A 12 30.38 9.73 -6.09
N THR A 13 29.85 9.51 -5.64
CA THR A 13 28.96 8.86 -5.14
C THR A 13 27.79 9.23 -4.91
N PRO A 14 27.03 8.89 -4.95
CA PRO A 14 25.81 9.13 -4.88
C PRO A 14 25.16 8.93 -3.78
N PRO A 15 24.54 9.16 -3.49
CA PRO A 15 23.93 9.15 -2.45
C PRO A 15 22.90 8.46 -2.30
N ALA A 16 22.53 8.29 -2.22
CA ALA A 16 21.71 7.66 -2.02
C ALA A 16 20.71 7.86 -1.44
N ASP A 17 20.24 7.97 -1.14
CA ASP A 17 19.41 8.11 -0.59
C ASP A 17 18.60 7.59 -0.24
N ALA A 18 18.57 7.35 -0.17
CA ALA A 18 18.10 6.94 0.12
C ALA A 18 17.20 6.59 0.72
N GLY A 19 16.79 6.52 1.05
CA GLY A 19 16.14 6.36 1.58
C GLY A 19 15.25 5.82 1.92
N LYS A 20 14.75 5.58 2.26
CA LYS A 20 14.07 5.19 2.56
C LYS A 20 13.28 4.92 3.21
N PRO A 21 12.64 4.81 3.50
CA PRO A 21 11.93 4.78 4.09
C PRO A 21 11.12 4.02 4.50
N LYS A 22 10.72 3.87 5.02
CA LYS A 22 10.13 3.17 5.50
C LYS A 22 8.98 3.37 5.61
N GLY A 23 8.47 3.19 5.61
CA GLY A 23 7.45 3.25 5.71
C GLY A 23 6.55 4.01 5.62
N SER A 24 6.07 4.42 5.58
CA SER A 24 5.19 5.10 5.54
C SER A 24 4.95 5.79 4.68
N LEU A 25 4.81 5.99 4.39
CA LEU A 25 4.56 6.57 3.70
C LEU A 25 4.19 7.13 3.14
N SER A 26 3.83 7.49 2.86
CA SER A 26 3.44 7.95 2.36
C SER A 26 3.39 8.50 1.55
N VAL A 27 3.28 8.82 1.40
CA VAL A 27 3.27 9.30 0.67
C VAL A 27 3.55 9.61 -0.15
N GLU A 28 3.54 9.83 -0.40
CA GLU A 28 3.81 10.22 -1.13
C GLU A 28 3.81 10.19 -2.07
N ALA A 29 3.71 10.26 -2.37
CA ALA A 29 3.74 10.20 -3.25
C ALA A 29 3.64 10.39 -4.06
N ASP A 30 3.29 10.53 -4.32
CA ASP A 30 3.15 10.64 -5.05
C ASP A 30 3.17 11.24 -5.76
N GLU A 31 3.20 11.70 -5.99
CA GLU A 31 3.25 12.33 -6.50
C GLU A 31 3.50 12.37 -7.58
N ALA A 32 3.40 12.54 -7.90
CA ALA A 32 3.89 12.44 -8.81
C ALA A 32 3.31 12.53 -9.90
N GLY A 33 2.72 12.67 -10.11
CA GLY A 33 2.18 12.62 -11.15
C GLY A 33 2.01 13.63 -11.90
N GLU A 34 1.96 13.56 -13.01
CA GLU A 34 1.72 14.56 -13.67
C GLU A 34 0.37 14.92 -13.63
N GLU A 35 -0.57 14.18 -13.52
CA GLU A 35 -1.86 14.62 -13.45
C GLU A 35 -2.20 15.03 -12.14
N ALA A 36 -3.20 15.69 -11.90
CA ALA A 36 -3.60 16.13 -10.59
C ALA A 36 -3.62 14.95 -9.69
N PRO A 37 -2.99 15.02 -8.56
CA PRO A 37 -2.97 13.90 -7.69
C PRO A 37 -4.36 13.60 -7.16
N THR A 38 -4.66 12.33 -7.04
CA THR A 38 -5.90 11.93 -6.45
C THR A 38 -5.84 12.20 -4.97
N PRO A 39 -6.80 12.89 -4.43
CA PRO A 39 -6.71 13.25 -3.02
C PRO A 39 -6.82 12.07 -2.08
N LEU A 40 -6.30 12.25 -0.90
CA LEU A 40 -6.41 11.28 0.16
C LEU A 40 -7.55 11.68 1.07
N PRO A 41 -8.20 10.71 1.70
CA PRO A 41 -9.27 11.04 2.62
C PRO A 41 -8.73 11.74 3.85
N GLN A 42 -9.53 12.58 4.45
CA GLN A 42 -9.13 13.29 5.63
C GLN A 42 -10.25 13.34 6.61
N GLY A 43 -9.90 13.55 7.86
CA GLY A 43 -10.89 13.78 8.90
C GLY A 43 -11.90 12.65 9.02
N ASP A 44 -13.16 13.04 9.04
CA ASP A 44 -14.23 12.08 9.22
C ASP A 44 -14.32 11.09 8.08
N GLU A 45 -13.98 11.53 6.89
CA GLU A 45 -14.03 10.62 5.76
C GLU A 45 -12.99 9.53 5.91
N ARG A 46 -11.82 9.90 6.38
CA ARG A 46 -10.77 8.92 6.60
C ARG A 46 -11.19 7.92 7.66
N LYS A 47 -11.80 8.41 8.73
CA LYS A 47 -12.23 7.54 9.79
C LYS A 47 -13.33 6.59 9.30
N ALA A 48 -14.27 7.11 8.55
CA ALA A 48 -15.35 6.28 8.04
C ALA A 48 -14.83 5.17 7.13
N ILE A 49 -13.85 5.49 6.30
CA ILE A 49 -13.28 4.49 5.43
C ILE A 49 -12.57 3.42 6.24
N GLY A 50 -11.79 3.82 7.23
CA GLY A 50 -11.10 2.85 8.07
C GLY A 50 -12.06 1.96 8.83
N ASP A 51 -13.16 2.54 9.34
CA ASP A 51 -14.15 1.75 10.05
C ASP A 51 -14.82 0.76 9.10
N TYR A 52 -15.15 1.20 7.91
CA TYR A 52 -15.77 0.30 6.95
C TYR A 52 -14.85 -0.87 6.64
N ILE A 53 -13.57 -0.60 6.42
CA ILE A 53 -12.63 -1.65 6.10
C ILE A 53 -12.54 -2.64 7.24
N ARG A 54 -12.45 -2.14 8.46
CA ARG A 54 -12.37 -3.05 9.60
C ARG A 54 -13.64 -3.87 9.75
N ASP A 55 -14.78 -3.26 9.54
CA ASP A 55 -16.04 -3.98 9.70
C ASP A 55 -16.25 -5.01 8.59
N ASN A 56 -15.61 -4.81 7.45
CA ASN A 56 -15.80 -5.70 6.32
C ASN A 56 -14.54 -6.47 5.96
N SER A 57 -13.69 -6.71 6.94
CA SER A 57 -12.42 -7.36 6.66
C SER A 57 -12.47 -8.87 6.87
N SER A 58 -13.64 -9.45 7.10
CA SER A 58 -13.71 -10.87 7.36
C SER A 58 -13.19 -11.69 6.18
N GLU A 59 -13.50 -11.24 4.97
CA GLU A 59 -13.03 -11.95 3.80
C GLU A 59 -11.52 -11.88 3.69
N ILE A 60 -10.95 -10.74 4.07
CA ILE A 60 -9.51 -10.59 4.04
C ILE A 60 -8.87 -11.49 5.10
N ARG A 61 -9.48 -11.59 6.26
CA ARG A 61 -8.96 -12.48 7.28
C ARG A 61 -9.06 -13.92 6.84
N GLU A 62 -10.11 -14.25 6.10
CA GLU A 62 -10.21 -15.59 5.59
C GLU A 62 -9.15 -15.86 4.55
N CYS A 63 -8.78 -14.90 3.74
CA CYS A 63 -7.67 -15.06 2.82
C CYS A 63 -6.43 -15.50 3.58
N TYR A 64 -6.17 -14.82 4.70
CA TYR A 64 -4.99 -15.15 5.47
C TYR A 64 -5.12 -16.51 6.13
N ALA A 65 -6.28 -16.82 6.68
CA ALA A 65 -6.47 -18.10 7.34
C ALA A 65 -6.27 -19.25 6.37
N THR A 66 -6.73 -19.09 5.16
CA THR A 66 -6.56 -20.13 4.15
C THR A 66 -5.08 -20.35 3.84
N ARG A 67 -4.33 -19.25 3.70
CA ARG A 67 -2.92 -19.41 3.41
C ARG A 67 -2.14 -19.95 4.60
N LEU A 68 -2.59 -19.66 5.82
CA LEU A 68 -1.91 -20.18 6.99
C LEU A 68 -1.95 -21.70 7.05
N ARG A 69 -2.97 -22.31 6.50
CA ARG A 69 -3.02 -23.76 6.51
C ARG A 69 -1.87 -24.36 5.73
N GLU A 70 -1.45 -23.68 4.69
CA GLU A 70 -0.34 -24.19 3.89
C GLU A 70 0.98 -23.59 4.32
N ARG A 71 0.98 -22.44 4.90
CA ARG A 71 2.20 -21.79 5.35
C ARG A 71 1.99 -21.30 6.77
N PRO A 72 2.13 -22.19 7.76
CA PRO A 72 1.76 -21.85 9.12
C PRO A 72 2.55 -20.73 9.76
N THR A 73 3.70 -20.37 9.20
CA THR A 73 4.48 -19.28 9.77
C THR A 73 4.32 -17.99 8.99
N LEU A 74 3.37 -17.95 8.07
CA LEU A 74 3.18 -16.75 7.26
C LEU A 74 2.77 -15.59 8.14
N THR A 75 3.49 -14.49 8.04
CA THR A 75 3.21 -13.34 8.86
C THR A 75 3.77 -12.12 8.14
N GLY A 76 3.26 -10.96 8.45
CA GLY A 76 3.77 -9.74 7.86
C GLY A 76 2.69 -8.69 7.73
N LYS A 77 3.05 -7.62 7.07
CA LYS A 77 2.15 -6.51 6.88
C LYS A 77 1.92 -6.34 5.39
N VAL A 78 0.67 -6.21 5.01
CA VAL A 78 0.31 -5.97 3.62
C VAL A 78 -0.27 -4.57 3.54
N VAL A 79 0.27 -3.76 2.66
CA VAL A 79 -0.29 -2.44 2.42
C VAL A 79 -1.14 -2.51 1.17
N THR A 80 -2.40 -2.17 1.33
CA THR A 80 -3.35 -2.19 0.23
C THR A 80 -3.55 -0.77 -0.24
N ARG A 81 -3.43 -0.55 -1.54
CA ARG A 81 -3.67 0.76 -2.12
C ARG A 81 -4.77 0.64 -3.12
N PHE A 82 -5.75 1.49 -3.00
CA PHE A 82 -6.86 1.43 -3.93
C PHE A 82 -7.47 2.80 -4.13
N GLU A 83 -8.25 2.93 -5.17
CA GLU A 83 -8.95 4.16 -5.47
C GLU A 83 -10.42 3.93 -5.42
N ILE A 84 -11.13 4.86 -4.79
CA ILE A 84 -12.58 4.84 -4.73
C ILE A 84 -13.08 5.81 -5.77
N GLY A 85 -13.96 5.33 -6.63
CA GLY A 85 -14.50 6.18 -7.67
C GLY A 85 -15.58 7.11 -7.15
N PRO A 86 -16.06 8.00 -8.00
CA PRO A 86 -17.06 8.99 -7.56
C PRO A 86 -18.35 8.38 -7.06
N ASN A 87 -18.64 7.15 -7.45
CA ASN A 87 -19.85 6.49 -6.98
C ASN A 87 -19.59 5.57 -5.81
N GLY A 88 -18.40 5.58 -5.23
CA GLY A 88 -18.10 4.78 -4.06
C GLY A 88 -17.52 3.42 -4.31
N HIS A 89 -17.45 3.00 -5.56
CA HIS A 89 -16.91 1.69 -5.87
C HIS A 89 -15.40 1.75 -6.01
N VAL A 90 -14.73 0.65 -5.71
CA VAL A 90 -13.28 0.56 -5.88
C VAL A 90 -13.01 0.39 -7.36
N ILE A 91 -12.24 1.29 -7.93
CA ILE A 91 -11.96 1.24 -9.35
C ILE A 91 -10.55 0.75 -9.64
N GLY A 92 -9.73 0.55 -8.67
CA GLY A 92 -8.42 -0.04 -8.86
C GLY A 92 -7.87 -0.43 -7.51
N ALA A 93 -7.12 -1.51 -7.45
CA ALA A 93 -6.59 -1.99 -6.18
C ALA A 93 -5.32 -2.75 -6.39
N MET A 94 -4.39 -2.62 -5.46
CA MET A 94 -3.18 -3.40 -5.46
C MET A 94 -2.73 -3.56 -4.03
N ALA A 95 -1.89 -4.53 -3.80
CA ALA A 95 -1.40 -4.81 -2.46
C ALA A 95 -0.01 -5.39 -2.55
N ASP A 96 0.81 -5.12 -1.54
CA ASP A 96 2.12 -5.71 -1.50
C ASP A 96 2.59 -5.73 -0.05
N GLY A 97 3.73 -6.34 0.18
CA GLY A 97 4.29 -6.40 1.53
C GLY A 97 4.55 -7.79 2.04
N ILE A 98 3.95 -8.79 1.41
CA ILE A 98 4.18 -10.17 1.80
C ILE A 98 4.48 -10.95 0.54
N ALA A 99 5.44 -11.86 0.62
CA ALA A 99 5.83 -12.63 -0.55
C ALA A 99 4.95 -13.86 -0.70
N ASP A 100 3.66 -13.67 -0.79
CA ASP A 100 2.72 -14.76 -1.00
C ASP A 100 1.71 -14.27 -2.02
N LYS A 101 1.89 -14.67 -3.26
CA LYS A 101 1.07 -14.15 -4.32
C LYS A 101 -0.39 -14.54 -4.18
N GLU A 102 -0.65 -15.71 -3.62
CA GLU A 102 -2.03 -16.12 -3.43
C GLU A 102 -2.71 -15.21 -2.43
N LEU A 103 -2.02 -14.89 -1.35
CA LEU A 103 -2.60 -14.00 -0.36
C LEU A 103 -2.86 -12.63 -0.96
N ILE A 104 -1.90 -12.10 -1.69
CA ILE A 104 -2.06 -10.79 -2.29
C ILE A 104 -3.25 -10.78 -3.25
N ARG A 105 -3.35 -11.81 -4.08
CA ARG A 105 -4.45 -11.87 -5.02
C ARG A 105 -5.79 -11.95 -4.32
N CYS A 106 -5.85 -12.73 -3.27
CA CYS A 106 -7.07 -12.89 -2.51
C CYS A 106 -7.49 -11.56 -1.88
N ILE A 107 -6.53 -10.85 -1.31
CA ILE A 107 -6.80 -9.57 -0.67
C ILE A 107 -7.30 -8.56 -1.70
N VAL A 108 -6.64 -8.47 -2.84
CA VAL A 108 -7.05 -7.52 -3.87
C VAL A 108 -8.46 -7.82 -4.33
N THR A 109 -8.79 -9.10 -4.50
CA THR A 109 -10.13 -9.48 -4.91
C THR A 109 -11.16 -9.05 -3.87
N ALA A 110 -10.83 -9.21 -2.59
CA ALA A 110 -11.74 -8.83 -1.53
C ALA A 110 -11.92 -7.32 -1.49
N VAL A 111 -10.82 -6.58 -1.64
CA VAL A 111 -10.88 -5.13 -1.59
C VAL A 111 -11.74 -4.58 -2.74
N ARG A 112 -11.68 -5.22 -3.88
CA ARG A 112 -12.45 -4.74 -5.01
C ARG A 112 -13.94 -4.84 -4.80
N LYS A 113 -14.37 -5.64 -3.84
CA LYS A 113 -15.79 -5.76 -3.56
C LYS A 113 -16.29 -4.71 -2.58
N PHE A 114 -15.40 -3.92 -2.01
CA PHE A 114 -15.83 -2.90 -1.07
C PHE A 114 -16.68 -1.84 -1.76
N GLU A 115 -17.65 -1.35 -1.04
CA GLU A 115 -18.49 -0.27 -1.54
C GLU A 115 -18.54 0.79 -0.46
N PHE A 116 -18.03 1.94 -0.76
CA PHE A 116 -17.97 3.03 0.19
C PHE A 116 -18.99 4.07 -0.15
N GLU A 117 -19.15 5.03 0.73
CA GLU A 117 -19.98 6.16 0.42
C GLU A 117 -19.26 7.00 -0.63
N LYS A 118 -20.05 7.77 -1.37
CA LYS A 118 -19.44 8.60 -2.38
C LYS A 118 -18.46 9.57 -1.74
N PRO A 119 -17.29 9.75 -2.35
CA PRO A 119 -16.33 10.67 -1.78
C PRO A 119 -16.90 12.07 -1.64
N ALA A 120 -16.52 12.72 -0.56
CA ALA A 120 -17.03 14.05 -0.29
C ALA A 120 -16.64 15.04 -1.38
N SER A 121 -15.50 14.80 -2.02
CA SER A 121 -15.06 15.70 -3.06
C SER A 121 -15.84 15.55 -4.36
N GLY A 122 -16.58 14.47 -4.50
CA GLY A 122 -17.28 14.21 -5.75
C GLY A 122 -16.43 13.56 -6.81
N GLY A 123 -15.18 13.33 -6.55
CA GLY A 123 -14.28 12.71 -7.51
C GLY A 123 -13.71 11.43 -6.96
N LYS A 124 -12.52 11.07 -7.43
CA LYS A 124 -11.86 9.88 -6.98
C LYS A 124 -11.13 10.14 -5.66
N LEU A 125 -10.90 9.08 -4.92
CA LEU A 125 -10.23 9.20 -3.64
C LEU A 125 -9.25 8.05 -3.55
N ARG A 126 -8.03 8.33 -3.12
CA ARG A 126 -7.00 7.32 -3.01
C ARG A 126 -6.84 6.90 -1.57
N VAL A 127 -6.75 5.61 -1.32
CA VAL A 127 -6.65 5.09 0.03
C VAL A 127 -5.48 4.12 0.12
N ALA A 128 -4.73 4.20 1.19
CA ALA A 128 -3.71 3.21 1.51
C ALA A 128 -4.03 2.71 2.91
N PHE A 129 -4.15 1.40 3.05
CA PHE A 129 -4.55 0.81 4.32
C PHE A 129 -3.68 -0.40 4.60
N PRO A 130 -3.02 -0.44 5.76
CA PRO A 130 -2.18 -1.59 6.10
C PRO A 130 -2.97 -2.65 6.83
N PHE A 131 -2.71 -3.90 6.51
CA PHE A 131 -3.24 -5.02 7.25
C PHE A 131 -2.06 -5.77 7.85
N LYS A 132 -2.13 -6.01 9.14
CA LYS A 132 -1.07 -6.75 9.79
C LYS A 132 -1.58 -8.15 10.06
N PHE A 133 -0.84 -9.13 9.61
CA PHE A 133 -1.24 -10.52 9.74
C PHE A 133 -0.27 -11.26 10.64
N GLU A 134 -0.82 -11.90 11.64
CA GLU A 134 -0.03 -12.71 12.54
C GLU A 134 -0.85 -13.93 12.88
N PRO A 135 -0.21 -15.09 13.02
CA PRO A 135 -0.96 -16.26 13.44
C PRO A 135 -1.57 -16.00 14.81
N ALA A 136 -2.78 -16.50 15.00
CA ALA A 136 -3.42 -16.31 16.27
C ALA A 136 -2.62 -17.00 17.35
N PRO A 137 -2.53 -16.41 18.53
CA PRO A 137 -1.82 -17.09 19.61
C PRO A 137 -2.61 -18.31 20.04
N ARG A 138 -1.87 -19.30 20.52
CA ARG A 138 -2.54 -20.49 20.89
C ARG A 138 -2.83 -20.57 22.29
#